data_c0694a7e9690f0306698efe927a9b1b9
#
_entry.id   c0694a7e9690f0306698efe927a9b1b9
#
_cell.length_a   1.000
_cell.length_b   1.000
_cell.length_c   1.000
_cell.angle_alpha   90.00
_cell.angle_beta   90.00
_cell.angle_gamma   90.00
#
_symmetry.space_group_name_H-M   'P 1'
#
loop_
_entity.id
_entity.type
_entity.pdbx_description
1 polymer ?
#
loop_
_entity_poly.entity_id
_entity_poly.type
_entity_poly.pdbx_seq_one_letter_code
_entity_poly.pdbx_strand_id
1 'polypeptide(L)'
;MNWTDNDNMETANSRRGFLKKITVGVYGLLTFIVGLPLISFFISPAFKKSREEWIDVGAAKDFNSSEPVAVKYDINLKDGWNLKKASATVWVYKSAGELVAISPICTHLGCTVSFDSERGSFACPCHGGLYDKSGIVIGGPPPKPLMRHKTKIANGKLIIGKTIDYKASVA
;
A
#
# COMPACT_ATOMS: atom_id res chain seq x y z
N MET A 1 -2.42 -54.89 60.76
CA MET A 1 -3.65 -54.64 60.01
C MET A 1 -3.37 -53.44 59.10
N ASN A 2 -2.95 -53.71 57.86
CA ASN A 2 -2.63 -52.70 56.86
C ASN A 2 -3.88 -52.36 56.08
N TRP A 3 -4.33 -51.15 56.21
CA TRP A 3 -5.26 -50.50 55.31
C TRP A 3 -4.42 -49.72 54.32
N THR A 4 -4.14 -50.29 53.19
CA THR A 4 -3.42 -49.65 52.10
C THR A 4 -4.31 -49.52 50.88
N ASP A 5 -4.51 -48.30 50.50
CA ASP A 5 -4.51 -47.80 49.11
C ASP A 5 -5.24 -48.64 48.06
N ASN A 6 -6.57 -48.58 48.04
CA ASN A 6 -7.33 -48.99 46.87
C ASN A 6 -8.30 -47.92 46.34
N ASP A 7 -8.26 -46.69 46.88
CA ASP A 7 -9.26 -45.66 46.54
C ASP A 7 -8.87 -44.74 45.34
N ASN A 8 -7.74 -45.00 44.67
CA ASN A 8 -7.24 -44.07 43.64
C ASN A 8 -7.54 -44.48 42.19
N MET A 9 -8.25 -45.55 41.92
CA MET A 9 -8.49 -45.99 40.54
C MET A 9 -9.94 -45.88 40.05
N GLU A 10 -10.91 -45.54 40.91
CA GLU A 10 -12.33 -45.43 40.51
C GLU A 10 -12.85 -44.03 40.18
N THR A 11 -12.05 -42.98 40.32
CA THR A 11 -12.52 -41.61 40.06
C THR A 11 -12.44 -41.15 38.59
N ALA A 12 -11.93 -41.99 37.70
CA ALA A 12 -11.73 -41.61 36.29
C ALA A 12 -13.03 -41.57 35.46
N ASN A 13 -14.11 -42.16 35.94
CA ASN A 13 -15.34 -42.33 35.17
C ASN A 13 -16.61 -41.85 35.83
N SER A 14 -16.56 -40.90 36.78
CA SER A 14 -17.74 -40.28 37.33
C SER A 14 -18.44 -39.39 36.27
N ARG A 15 -19.80 -39.34 36.28
CA ARG A 15 -20.57 -38.45 35.39
C ARG A 15 -20.04 -37.02 35.40
N ARG A 16 -19.55 -36.54 36.55
CA ARG A 16 -18.94 -35.21 36.68
C ARG A 16 -17.59 -35.10 35.95
N GLY A 17 -16.77 -36.15 35.96
CA GLY A 17 -15.51 -36.20 35.21
C GLY A 17 -15.73 -36.25 33.70
N PHE A 18 -16.72 -37.01 33.27
CA PHE A 18 -17.12 -37.07 31.85
C PHE A 18 -17.62 -35.72 31.33
N LEU A 19 -18.54 -35.06 32.07
CA LEU A 19 -19.04 -33.73 31.71
C LEU A 19 -17.92 -32.68 31.64
N LYS A 20 -16.99 -32.69 32.61
CA LYS A 20 -15.83 -31.79 32.56
C LYS A 20 -14.98 -32.00 31.31
N LYS A 21 -14.70 -33.23 30.91
CA LYS A 21 -13.93 -33.54 29.70
C LYS A 21 -14.64 -33.06 28.44
N ILE A 22 -15.95 -33.27 28.33
CA ILE A 22 -16.76 -32.78 27.20
C ILE A 22 -16.74 -31.26 27.18
N THR A 23 -16.98 -30.60 28.30
CA THR A 23 -16.97 -29.13 28.37
C THR A 23 -15.64 -28.56 27.95
N VAL A 24 -14.53 -29.08 28.46
CA VAL A 24 -13.18 -28.64 28.05
C VAL A 24 -12.93 -28.90 26.56
N GLY A 25 -13.37 -30.05 26.03
CA GLY A 25 -13.26 -30.37 24.61
C GLY A 25 -14.04 -29.41 23.72
N VAL A 26 -15.29 -29.08 24.11
CA VAL A 26 -16.12 -28.12 23.37
C VAL A 26 -15.51 -26.72 23.40
N TYR A 27 -15.08 -26.22 24.56
CA TYR A 27 -14.43 -24.93 24.69
C TYR A 27 -13.13 -24.89 23.88
N GLY A 28 -12.31 -25.97 23.94
CA GLY A 28 -11.10 -26.08 23.16
C GLY A 28 -11.37 -26.02 21.66
N LEU A 29 -12.37 -26.73 21.17
CA LEU A 29 -12.79 -26.71 19.78
C LEU A 29 -13.29 -25.34 19.34
N LEU A 30 -14.14 -24.69 20.13
CA LEU A 30 -14.64 -23.34 19.85
C LEU A 30 -13.50 -22.33 19.81
N THR A 31 -12.59 -22.39 20.79
CA THR A 31 -11.41 -21.51 20.81
C THR A 31 -10.52 -21.71 19.58
N PHE A 32 -10.37 -22.94 19.12
CA PHE A 32 -9.59 -23.26 17.92
C PHE A 32 -10.27 -22.71 16.65
N ILE A 33 -11.58 -22.94 16.50
CA ILE A 33 -12.35 -22.50 15.32
C ILE A 33 -12.39 -20.97 15.22
N VAL A 34 -12.51 -20.27 16.35
CA VAL A 34 -12.59 -18.79 16.36
C VAL A 34 -11.20 -18.17 16.44
N GLY A 35 -10.30 -18.73 17.23
CA GLY A 35 -8.98 -18.16 17.50
C GLY A 35 -8.05 -18.22 16.29
N LEU A 36 -8.05 -19.31 15.54
CA LEU A 36 -7.19 -19.45 14.35
C LEU A 36 -7.45 -18.35 13.28
N PRO A 37 -8.70 -18.10 12.84
CA PRO A 37 -8.95 -17.03 11.87
C PRO A 37 -8.68 -15.64 12.44
N LEU A 38 -8.91 -15.39 13.71
CA LEU A 38 -8.56 -14.13 14.35
C LEU A 38 -7.05 -13.90 14.34
N ILE A 39 -6.26 -14.88 14.77
CA ILE A 39 -4.80 -14.81 14.73
C ILE A 39 -4.32 -14.58 13.29
N SER A 40 -4.85 -15.33 12.33
CA SER A 40 -4.47 -15.19 10.91
C SER A 40 -4.83 -13.80 10.37
N PHE A 41 -5.93 -13.22 10.79
CA PHE A 41 -6.34 -11.86 10.41
C PHE A 41 -5.33 -10.81 10.88
N PHE A 42 -4.89 -10.88 12.14
CA PHE A 42 -3.91 -9.93 12.69
C PHE A 42 -2.50 -10.11 12.10
N ILE A 43 -2.11 -11.35 11.80
CA ILE A 43 -0.77 -11.65 11.29
C ILE A 43 -0.68 -11.50 9.76
N SER A 44 -1.79 -11.72 9.03
CA SER A 44 -1.85 -11.67 7.57
C SER A 44 -1.23 -10.41 6.94
N PRO A 45 -1.41 -9.17 7.47
CA PRO A 45 -0.78 -7.98 6.90
C PRO A 45 0.75 -8.02 6.90
N ALA A 46 1.36 -8.65 7.91
CA ALA A 46 2.82 -8.76 8.04
C ALA A 46 3.45 -9.67 6.96
N PHE A 47 2.68 -10.62 6.44
CA PHE A 47 3.13 -11.55 5.39
C PHE A 47 2.71 -11.15 3.98
N LYS A 48 1.87 -10.12 3.83
CA LYS A 48 1.51 -9.58 2.51
C LYS A 48 2.69 -8.81 1.92
N LYS A 49 3.53 -9.48 1.16
CA LYS A 49 4.52 -8.85 0.30
C LYS A 49 3.77 -8.12 -0.81
N SER A 50 3.74 -6.78 -0.78
CA SER A 50 3.18 -6.01 -1.88
C SER A 50 4.01 -6.31 -3.13
N ARG A 51 3.40 -6.91 -4.14
CA ARG A 51 4.03 -7.03 -5.45
C ARG A 51 4.26 -5.62 -5.97
N GLU A 52 5.48 -5.30 -6.37
CA GLU A 52 5.75 -4.08 -7.12
C GLU A 52 5.06 -4.22 -8.48
N GLU A 53 3.96 -3.52 -8.63
CA GLU A 53 3.25 -3.44 -9.89
C GLU A 53 3.93 -2.38 -10.75
N TRP A 54 4.39 -2.78 -11.92
CA TRP A 54 5.05 -1.92 -12.87
C TRP A 54 4.11 -1.67 -14.04
N ILE A 55 3.85 -0.39 -14.34
CA ILE A 55 2.87 0.06 -15.31
C ILE A 55 3.56 0.76 -16.46
N ASP A 56 3.22 0.40 -17.68
CA ASP A 56 3.66 1.04 -18.92
C ASP A 56 2.93 2.39 -19.10
N VAL A 57 3.69 3.46 -19.23
CA VAL A 57 3.15 4.84 -19.37
C VAL A 57 3.29 5.34 -20.80
N GLY A 58 4.12 4.71 -21.62
CA GLY A 58 4.33 5.10 -23.02
C GLY A 58 5.78 5.00 -23.46
N ALA A 59 6.05 5.40 -24.69
CA ALA A 59 7.40 5.35 -25.24
C ALA A 59 8.30 6.40 -24.57
N ALA A 60 9.47 5.98 -24.08
CA ALA A 60 10.40 6.86 -23.37
C ALA A 60 10.88 8.05 -24.23
N LYS A 61 10.92 7.88 -25.55
CA LYS A 61 11.30 8.94 -26.54
C LYS A 61 10.30 10.09 -26.57
N ASP A 62 9.04 9.86 -26.18
CA ASP A 62 7.99 10.89 -26.23
C ASP A 62 8.12 11.87 -25.03
N PHE A 63 8.91 11.51 -24.02
CA PHE A 63 9.12 12.29 -22.80
C PHE A 63 10.47 12.99 -22.79
N ASN A 64 10.71 13.83 -23.81
CA ASN A 64 11.98 14.55 -23.94
C ASN A 64 11.90 16.01 -23.46
N SER A 65 10.73 16.42 -22.95
CA SER A 65 10.51 17.76 -22.40
C SER A 65 11.18 17.93 -21.05
N SER A 66 11.77 19.10 -20.85
CA SER A 66 12.24 19.54 -19.54
C SER A 66 11.09 20.04 -18.64
N GLU A 67 9.91 20.25 -19.20
CA GLU A 67 8.70 20.63 -18.46
C GLU A 67 7.83 19.41 -18.19
N PRO A 68 7.16 19.37 -17.01
CA PRO A 68 6.23 18.31 -16.68
C PRO A 68 5.06 18.22 -17.65
N VAL A 69 4.86 17.04 -18.22
CA VAL A 69 3.74 16.72 -19.10
C VAL A 69 2.82 15.73 -18.39
N ALA A 70 1.51 16.02 -18.41
CA ALA A 70 0.51 15.12 -17.85
C ALA A 70 0.30 13.90 -18.75
N VAL A 71 0.53 12.72 -18.24
CA VAL A 71 0.34 11.45 -18.94
C VAL A 71 -0.75 10.66 -18.27
N LYS A 72 -1.79 10.29 -19.02
CA LYS A 72 -2.85 9.40 -18.57
C LYS A 72 -2.47 7.95 -18.86
N TYR A 73 -2.71 7.08 -17.91
CA TYR A 73 -2.46 5.65 -18.03
C TYR A 73 -3.55 4.84 -17.34
N ASP A 74 -3.77 3.62 -17.81
CA ASP A 74 -4.79 2.75 -17.25
C ASP A 74 -4.23 1.88 -16.13
N ILE A 75 -4.99 1.78 -15.06
CA ILE A 75 -4.70 0.91 -13.92
C ILE A 75 -5.82 -0.09 -13.73
N ASN A 76 -5.47 -1.30 -13.34
CA ASN A 76 -6.44 -2.31 -12.94
C ASN A 76 -6.59 -2.27 -11.42
N LEU A 77 -7.69 -1.69 -10.94
CA LEU A 77 -8.04 -1.69 -9.53
C LEU A 77 -8.70 -3.02 -9.18
N LYS A 78 -8.09 -3.74 -8.25
CA LYS A 78 -8.65 -4.97 -7.69
C LYS A 78 -9.36 -4.64 -6.38
N ASP A 79 -10.69 -4.65 -6.43
CA ASP A 79 -11.55 -4.48 -5.27
C ASP A 79 -12.20 -5.83 -4.93
N GLY A 80 -11.58 -6.55 -3.99
CA GLY A 80 -11.95 -7.94 -3.69
C GLY A 80 -11.78 -8.86 -4.91
N TRP A 81 -12.90 -9.37 -5.42
CA TRP A 81 -12.96 -10.18 -6.65
C TRP A 81 -13.27 -9.37 -7.91
N ASN A 82 -13.56 -8.08 -7.78
CA ASN A 82 -13.93 -7.23 -8.90
C ASN A 82 -12.69 -6.52 -9.46
N LEU A 83 -12.52 -6.58 -10.78
CA LEU A 83 -11.47 -5.87 -11.51
C LEU A 83 -12.11 -4.68 -12.22
N LYS A 84 -11.74 -3.46 -11.80
CA LYS A 84 -12.18 -2.21 -12.44
C LYS A 84 -10.99 -1.58 -13.16
N LYS A 85 -11.20 -1.18 -14.40
CA LYS A 85 -10.26 -0.30 -15.11
C LYS A 85 -10.50 1.12 -14.62
N ALA A 86 -9.45 1.79 -14.21
CA ALA A 86 -9.47 3.21 -13.87
C ALA A 86 -8.33 3.91 -14.60
N SER A 87 -8.53 5.17 -14.92
CA SER A 87 -7.48 6.00 -15.51
C SER A 87 -6.81 6.82 -14.42
N ALA A 88 -5.49 6.81 -14.41
CA ALA A 88 -4.67 7.62 -13.51
C ALA A 88 -3.83 8.59 -14.32
N THR A 89 -3.30 9.63 -13.68
CA THR A 89 -2.42 10.61 -14.29
C THR A 89 -1.08 10.62 -13.55
N VAL A 90 -0.01 10.87 -14.29
CA VAL A 90 1.33 11.10 -13.74
C VAL A 90 1.96 12.27 -14.49
N TRP A 91 2.74 13.08 -13.81
CA TRP A 91 3.54 14.13 -14.43
C TRP A 91 4.92 13.59 -14.75
N VAL A 92 5.30 13.64 -16.03
CA VAL A 92 6.60 13.12 -16.51
C VAL A 92 7.40 14.25 -17.12
N TYR A 93 8.67 14.34 -16.78
CA TYR A 93 9.62 15.27 -17.40
C TYR A 93 11.03 14.70 -17.34
N LYS A 94 11.93 15.29 -18.16
CA LYS A 94 13.34 14.90 -18.17
C LYS A 94 14.17 15.86 -17.32
N SER A 95 14.93 15.33 -16.38
CA SER A 95 15.84 16.08 -15.52
C SER A 95 17.21 15.40 -15.48
N ALA A 96 18.28 16.14 -15.77
CA ALA A 96 19.65 15.62 -15.78
C ALA A 96 19.85 14.33 -16.60
N GLY A 97 19.08 14.17 -17.68
CA GLY A 97 19.15 12.97 -18.54
C GLY A 97 18.23 11.83 -18.12
N GLU A 98 17.63 11.87 -16.93
CA GLU A 98 16.73 10.87 -16.40
C GLU A 98 15.26 11.28 -16.50
N LEU A 99 14.37 10.30 -16.66
CA LEU A 99 12.92 10.53 -16.65
C LEU A 99 12.41 10.49 -15.23
N VAL A 100 11.80 11.57 -14.80
CA VAL A 100 11.18 11.74 -13.49
C VAL A 100 9.68 11.67 -13.62
N ALA A 101 9.04 10.87 -12.78
CA ALA A 101 7.59 10.72 -12.73
C ALA A 101 7.05 11.17 -11.36
N ILE A 102 6.24 12.24 -11.36
CA ILE A 102 5.67 12.84 -10.14
C ILE A 102 4.19 12.48 -10.03
N SER A 103 3.77 12.06 -8.84
CA SER A 103 2.36 11.84 -8.52
C SER A 103 1.60 13.16 -8.50
N PRO A 104 0.42 13.25 -9.12
CA PRO A 104 -0.40 14.46 -9.10
C PRO A 104 -1.10 14.69 -7.76
N ILE A 105 -0.86 13.87 -6.76
CA ILE A 105 -1.61 13.90 -5.49
C ILE A 105 -0.94 14.85 -4.50
N CYS A 106 -1.65 15.91 -4.14
CA CYS A 106 -1.23 16.88 -3.12
C CYS A 106 -1.04 16.21 -1.76
N THR A 107 0.09 16.50 -1.12
CA THR A 107 0.46 15.90 0.17
C THR A 107 -0.27 16.50 1.38
N HIS A 108 -1.10 17.53 1.16
CA HIS A 108 -1.97 18.09 2.21
C HIS A 108 -3.18 17.16 2.46
N LEU A 109 -4.14 17.11 1.52
CA LEU A 109 -5.39 16.34 1.66
C LEU A 109 -5.77 15.57 0.39
N GLY A 110 -4.80 15.25 -0.47
CA GLY A 110 -5.02 14.34 -1.60
C GLY A 110 -5.68 14.94 -2.84
N CYS A 111 -5.83 16.27 -2.92
CA CYS A 111 -6.33 16.91 -4.16
C CYS A 111 -5.34 16.74 -5.31
N THR A 112 -5.83 16.76 -6.54
CA THR A 112 -4.98 16.71 -7.73
C THR A 112 -4.33 18.07 -7.97
N VAL A 113 -3.00 18.09 -8.13
CA VAL A 113 -2.25 19.28 -8.53
C VAL A 113 -2.17 19.39 -10.04
N SER A 114 -2.12 20.62 -10.55
CA SER A 114 -1.84 20.93 -11.95
C SER A 114 -0.51 21.68 -12.08
N PHE A 115 0.16 21.49 -13.21
CA PHE A 115 1.38 22.23 -13.54
C PHE A 115 0.98 23.50 -14.31
N ASP A 116 1.49 24.62 -13.85
CA ASP A 116 1.36 25.93 -14.50
C ASP A 116 2.70 26.22 -15.19
N SER A 117 2.71 26.18 -16.53
CA SER A 117 3.91 26.40 -17.33
C SER A 117 4.40 27.85 -17.29
N GLU A 118 3.50 28.83 -17.09
CA GLU A 118 3.88 30.24 -16.98
C GLU A 118 4.66 30.51 -15.70
N ARG A 119 4.25 29.85 -14.61
CA ARG A 119 4.90 29.96 -13.31
C ARG A 119 6.02 28.93 -13.09
N GLY A 120 6.09 27.90 -13.93
CA GLY A 120 7.02 26.78 -13.76
C GLY A 120 6.82 25.98 -12.48
N SER A 121 5.59 25.90 -11.97
CA SER A 121 5.28 25.34 -10.66
C SER A 121 3.98 24.52 -10.66
N PHE A 122 3.86 23.59 -9.72
CA PHE A 122 2.60 22.88 -9.47
C PHE A 122 1.75 23.66 -8.47
N ALA A 123 0.45 23.74 -8.75
CA ALA A 123 -0.53 24.37 -7.89
C ALA A 123 -1.64 23.39 -7.49
N CYS A 124 -2.01 23.40 -6.20
CA CYS A 124 -3.15 22.68 -5.67
C CYS A 124 -4.35 23.64 -5.54
N PRO A 125 -5.44 23.39 -6.26
CA PRO A 125 -6.57 24.33 -6.28
C PRO A 125 -7.39 24.35 -4.99
N CYS A 126 -7.25 23.28 -4.15
CA CYS A 126 -8.10 23.14 -2.96
C CYS A 126 -7.72 24.15 -1.84
N HIS A 127 -6.44 24.27 -1.51
CA HIS A 127 -5.99 25.10 -0.39
C HIS A 127 -4.71 25.88 -0.73
N GLY A 128 -4.42 26.12 -2.00
CA GLY A 128 -3.30 26.96 -2.43
C GLY A 128 -1.92 26.35 -2.15
N GLY A 129 -1.81 25.01 -2.07
CA GLY A 129 -0.50 24.36 -1.99
C GLY A 129 0.30 24.61 -3.27
N LEU A 130 1.56 25.03 -3.14
CA LEU A 130 2.46 25.32 -4.24
C LEU A 130 3.72 24.46 -4.14
N TYR A 131 4.15 23.94 -5.29
CA TYR A 131 5.37 23.14 -5.39
C TYR A 131 6.17 23.61 -6.60
N ASP A 132 7.49 23.57 -6.49
CA ASP A 132 8.34 23.82 -7.63
C ASP A 132 8.21 22.70 -8.70
N LYS A 133 8.90 22.88 -9.82
CA LYS A 133 8.95 21.91 -10.91
C LYS A 133 9.41 20.51 -10.47
N SER A 134 10.22 20.42 -9.41
CA SER A 134 10.72 19.18 -8.85
C SER A 134 9.74 18.50 -7.89
N GLY A 135 8.64 19.19 -7.55
CA GLY A 135 7.65 18.76 -6.58
C GLY A 135 7.99 19.13 -5.14
N ILE A 136 8.98 20.00 -4.90
CA ILE A 136 9.33 20.51 -3.56
C ILE A 136 8.32 21.60 -3.18
N VAL A 137 7.87 21.60 -1.92
CA VAL A 137 6.94 22.60 -1.41
C VAL A 137 7.61 23.98 -1.40
N ILE A 138 6.97 24.96 -2.03
CA ILE A 138 7.38 26.38 -2.04
C ILE A 138 6.35 27.30 -1.41
N GLY A 139 5.15 26.77 -1.06
CA GLY A 139 4.12 27.56 -0.39
C GLY A 139 2.88 26.75 -0.04
N GLY A 140 2.08 27.30 0.89
CA GLY A 140 0.82 26.73 1.32
C GLY A 140 0.94 25.63 2.40
N PRO A 141 -0.16 24.92 2.68
CA PRO A 141 -0.25 23.96 3.78
C PRO A 141 0.38 22.57 3.56
N PRO A 142 0.87 22.13 2.38
CA PRO A 142 1.43 20.81 2.21
C PRO A 142 2.63 20.56 3.15
N PRO A 143 2.66 19.43 3.89
CA PRO A 143 3.72 19.16 4.87
C PRO A 143 5.00 18.58 4.24
N LYS A 144 4.95 18.09 3.01
CA LYS A 144 6.07 17.42 2.35
C LYS A 144 5.99 17.52 0.81
N PRO A 145 7.11 17.29 0.10
CA PRO A 145 7.14 17.26 -1.36
C PRO A 145 6.13 16.29 -1.96
N LEU A 146 5.80 16.49 -3.24
CA LEU A 146 5.04 15.53 -4.03
C LEU A 146 5.79 14.19 -4.07
N MET A 147 5.02 13.11 -4.01
CA MET A 147 5.56 11.77 -4.13
C MET A 147 6.06 11.53 -5.55
N ARG A 148 7.11 10.73 -5.69
CA ARG A 148 7.62 10.30 -6.99
C ARG A 148 7.33 8.83 -7.21
N HIS A 149 7.20 8.44 -8.47
CA HIS A 149 7.18 7.04 -8.84
C HIS A 149 8.60 6.54 -9.09
N LYS A 150 8.87 5.28 -8.74
CA LYS A 150 10.05 4.60 -9.26
C LYS A 150 9.92 4.52 -10.78
N THR A 151 10.97 4.86 -11.51
CA THR A 151 11.01 4.83 -12.97
C THR A 151 12.03 3.83 -13.46
N LYS A 152 11.75 3.20 -14.58
CA LYS A 152 12.73 2.42 -15.36
C LYS A 152 12.35 2.46 -16.83
N ILE A 153 13.36 2.33 -17.69
CA ILE A 153 13.15 2.16 -19.12
C ILE A 153 13.35 0.68 -19.46
N ALA A 154 12.35 0.09 -20.07
CA ALA A 154 12.41 -1.29 -20.56
C ALA A 154 11.78 -1.35 -21.95
N ASN A 155 12.48 -1.97 -22.90
CA ASN A 155 12.04 -2.07 -24.30
C ASN A 155 11.67 -0.73 -24.95
N GLY A 156 12.41 0.36 -24.61
CA GLY A 156 12.14 1.71 -25.12
C GLY A 156 10.90 2.39 -24.51
N LYS A 157 10.27 1.81 -23.51
CA LYS A 157 9.10 2.34 -22.82
C LYS A 157 9.44 2.82 -21.42
N LEU A 158 8.79 3.89 -20.98
CA LEU A 158 8.80 4.33 -19.60
C LEU A 158 7.84 3.48 -18.79
N ILE A 159 8.36 2.85 -17.76
CA ILE A 159 7.60 2.03 -16.84
C ILE A 159 7.72 2.62 -15.45
N ILE A 160 6.58 2.87 -14.82
CA ILE A 160 6.51 3.41 -13.46
C ILE A 160 6.12 2.32 -12.47
N GLY A 161 6.71 2.37 -11.30
CA GLY A 161 6.40 1.51 -10.17
C GLY A 161 5.68 2.26 -9.06
N LYS A 162 5.71 1.67 -7.86
CA LYS A 162 5.12 2.26 -6.66
C LYS A 162 5.67 3.67 -6.40
N THR A 163 4.84 4.54 -5.84
CA THR A 163 5.26 5.86 -5.34
C THR A 163 6.22 5.72 -4.17
N ILE A 164 7.22 6.58 -4.14
CA ILE A 164 8.22 6.70 -3.08
C ILE A 164 8.31 8.15 -2.63
N ASP A 165 8.78 8.37 -1.41
CA ASP A 165 9.06 9.72 -0.93
C ASP A 165 10.15 10.40 -1.77
N TYR A 166 10.05 11.72 -1.92
CA TYR A 166 11.01 12.51 -2.68
C TYR A 166 12.47 12.25 -2.26
N LYS A 167 12.74 12.17 -0.95
CA LYS A 167 14.09 11.90 -0.43
C LYS A 167 14.66 10.57 -0.90
N ALA A 168 13.83 9.53 -1.02
CA ALA A 168 14.25 8.22 -1.49
C ALA A 168 14.44 8.14 -3.01
N SER A 169 14.02 9.16 -3.77
CA SER A 169 14.15 9.21 -5.23
C SER A 169 15.44 9.92 -5.71
N VAL A 170 16.13 10.62 -4.81
CA VAL A 170 17.37 11.39 -5.11
C VAL A 170 18.59 10.84 -4.38
N ALA A 171 18.44 9.77 -3.60
CA ALA A 171 19.53 9.02 -2.97
C ALA A 171 20.01 7.89 -3.88
#